data_5575a103d7993117951e924df9af3c45
#
_entry.id   5575a103d7993117951e924df9af3c45
#
_cell.length_a   1.000
_cell.length_b   1.000
_cell.length_c   1.000
_cell.angle_alpha   90.00
_cell.angle_beta   90.00
_cell.angle_gamma   90.00
#
_symmetry.space_group_name_H-M   'P 1'
#
loop_
_entity.id
_entity.type
_entity.pdbx_description
1 polymer ?
#
loop_
_entity_poly.entity_id
_entity_poly.type
_entity_poly.pdbx_seq_one_letter_code
_entity_poly.pdbx_strand_id
1 'polypeptide(L)'
;MNKTEYLEYCNQMYAEGNPILPDDVYDRLVENTALAEQVGHASDDVRYNHPFPMYSLQKVFVGEDEEPNWESKQPTIMTAKLDGAAVSITYVDGIFHQALTRGDGRAGLDITDKIKSLVPNEIWSKGVKQITGEIVAPKSIPNARNYASGAL
;
A
#
# COMPACT_ATOMS: atom_id res chain seq x y z
N MET A 1 16.85 25.10 -8.31
CA MET A 1 15.87 24.08 -7.93
C MET A 1 15.53 24.31 -6.47
N ASN A 2 14.26 24.57 -6.17
CA ASN A 2 13.78 24.73 -4.79
C ASN A 2 13.51 23.36 -4.16
N LYS A 3 13.16 23.32 -2.85
CA LYS A 3 12.92 22.05 -2.12
C LYS A 3 11.80 21.20 -2.76
N THR A 4 10.73 21.84 -3.18
CA THR A 4 9.57 21.15 -3.79
C THR A 4 9.96 20.52 -5.13
N GLU A 5 10.59 21.30 -6.02
CA GLU A 5 11.08 20.81 -7.32
C GLU A 5 12.07 19.64 -7.17
N TYR A 6 12.91 19.67 -6.13
CA TYR A 6 13.85 18.59 -5.84
C TYR A 6 13.11 17.31 -5.40
N LEU A 7 12.11 17.45 -4.54
CA LEU A 7 11.32 16.30 -4.06
C LEU A 7 10.44 15.70 -5.18
N GLU A 8 9.88 16.55 -6.05
CA GLU A 8 9.17 16.09 -7.26
C GLU A 8 10.10 15.30 -8.19
N TYR A 9 11.32 15.79 -8.40
CA TYR A 9 12.34 15.08 -9.17
C TYR A 9 12.74 13.74 -8.52
N CYS A 10 12.92 13.70 -7.19
CA CYS A 10 13.18 12.45 -6.46
C CYS A 10 12.02 11.46 -6.63
N ASN A 11 10.77 11.94 -6.61
CA ASN A 11 9.59 11.12 -6.78
C ASN A 11 9.50 10.53 -8.20
N GLN A 12 9.81 11.34 -9.22
CA GLN A 12 9.89 10.85 -10.60
C GLN A 12 10.98 9.76 -10.74
N MET A 13 12.18 10.01 -10.24
CA MET A 13 13.27 9.03 -10.30
C MET A 13 12.96 7.74 -9.53
N TYR A 14 12.22 7.84 -8.42
CA TYR A 14 11.72 6.68 -7.69
C TYR A 14 10.74 5.86 -8.54
N ALA A 15 9.79 6.52 -9.22
CA ALA A 15 8.84 5.88 -10.13
C ALA A 15 9.52 5.18 -11.31
N GLU A 16 10.63 5.74 -11.79
CA GLU A 16 11.48 5.16 -12.85
C GLU A 16 12.38 4.02 -12.37
N GLY A 17 12.33 3.67 -11.07
CA GLY A 17 13.14 2.59 -10.48
C GLY A 17 14.58 3.00 -10.14
N ASN A 18 14.92 4.29 -10.19
CA ASN A 18 16.24 4.86 -9.89
C ASN A 18 16.18 5.82 -8.68
N PRO A 19 15.88 5.35 -7.47
CA PRO A 19 15.73 6.22 -6.31
C PRO A 19 17.01 6.98 -6.00
N ILE A 20 16.91 8.29 -5.84
CA ILE A 20 18.04 9.19 -5.52
C ILE A 20 18.23 9.29 -4.01
N LEU A 21 17.13 9.18 -3.24
CA LEU A 21 17.11 9.24 -1.79
C LEU A 21 16.59 7.93 -1.20
N PRO A 22 17.12 7.52 -0.02
CA PRO A 22 16.47 6.50 0.81
C PRO A 22 15.06 6.93 1.21
N ASP A 23 14.13 5.97 1.34
CA ASP A 23 12.71 6.22 1.65
C ASP A 23 12.54 7.03 2.94
N ASP A 24 13.29 6.69 3.99
CA ASP A 24 13.24 7.36 5.29
C ASP A 24 13.74 8.82 5.24
N VAL A 25 14.64 9.12 4.33
CA VAL A 25 15.13 10.49 4.10
C VAL A 25 14.10 11.28 3.31
N TYR A 26 13.52 10.67 2.27
CA TYR A 26 12.47 11.28 1.48
C TYR A 26 11.26 11.63 2.36
N ASP A 27 10.76 10.69 3.15
CA ASP A 27 9.61 10.86 4.04
C ASP A 27 9.79 12.05 5.00
N ARG A 28 10.96 12.15 5.66
CA ARG A 28 11.28 13.29 6.53
C ARG A 28 11.31 14.65 5.79
N LEU A 29 11.79 14.65 4.55
CA LEU A 29 11.84 15.87 3.77
C LEU A 29 10.47 16.32 3.27
N VAL A 30 9.55 15.39 3.04
CA VAL A 30 8.19 15.63 2.56
C VAL A 30 7.27 16.10 3.69
N GLU A 31 7.45 15.64 4.94
CA GLU A 31 6.55 15.85 6.10
C GLU A 31 6.03 17.29 6.28
N ASN A 32 6.79 18.31 5.85
CA ASN A 32 6.42 19.73 5.98
C ASN A 32 6.21 20.41 4.63
N THR A 33 5.79 19.68 3.61
CA THR A 33 5.53 20.22 2.26
C THR A 33 4.13 19.84 1.78
N ALA A 34 3.61 20.57 0.80
CA ALA A 34 2.35 20.22 0.14
C ALA A 34 2.36 18.84 -0.53
N LEU A 35 3.54 18.27 -0.76
CA LEU A 35 3.73 16.93 -1.31
C LEU A 35 3.42 15.82 -0.29
N ALA A 36 3.38 16.12 1.01
CA ALA A 36 3.00 15.15 2.04
C ALA A 36 1.59 14.59 1.84
N GLU A 37 0.71 15.39 1.23
CA GLU A 37 -0.67 15.00 0.90
C GLU A 37 -0.78 14.28 -0.46
N GLN A 38 0.25 14.39 -1.31
CA GLN A 38 0.32 13.74 -2.62
C GLN A 38 1.03 12.39 -2.50
N VAL A 39 0.33 11.38 -2.03
CA VAL A 39 0.83 10.00 -2.06
C VAL A 39 0.67 9.45 -3.48
N GLY A 40 1.78 9.40 -4.21
CA GLY A 40 1.85 8.76 -5.52
C GLY A 40 1.79 9.73 -6.71
N HIS A 41 2.42 9.33 -7.83
CA HIS A 41 2.31 10.00 -9.12
C HIS A 41 0.82 10.12 -9.49
N ALA A 42 0.40 11.33 -9.86
CA ALA A 42 -0.85 11.52 -10.58
C ALA A 42 -0.68 10.95 -12.00
N SER A 43 -0.84 9.65 -12.16
CA SER A 43 -1.10 9.07 -13.46
C SER A 43 -2.54 9.45 -13.84
N ASP A 44 -2.80 9.75 -15.11
CA ASP A 44 -4.16 9.95 -15.66
C ASP A 44 -5.00 8.64 -15.60
N ASP A 45 -4.53 7.64 -14.88
CA ASP A 45 -5.18 6.34 -14.75
C ASP A 45 -6.47 6.44 -13.94
N VAL A 46 -7.51 5.86 -14.45
CA VAL A 46 -8.81 5.78 -13.80
C VAL A 46 -8.67 5.03 -12.48
N ARG A 47 -9.05 5.70 -11.38
CA ARG A 47 -9.05 5.11 -10.05
C ARG A 47 -10.44 4.68 -9.64
N TYR A 48 -10.53 3.59 -8.92
CA TYR A 48 -11.77 3.02 -8.41
C TYR A 48 -11.78 3.07 -6.88
N ASN A 49 -12.93 3.42 -6.32
CA ASN A 49 -13.08 3.49 -4.87
C ASN A 49 -13.07 2.09 -4.23
N HIS A 50 -12.37 1.99 -3.10
CA HIS A 50 -12.46 0.79 -2.26
C HIS A 50 -13.83 0.72 -1.59
N PRO A 51 -14.46 -0.48 -1.50
CA PRO A 51 -15.68 -0.67 -0.69
C PRO A 51 -15.47 -0.27 0.77
N PHE A 52 -14.28 -0.53 1.30
CA PHE A 52 -13.85 -0.15 2.64
C PHE A 52 -12.47 0.50 2.59
N PRO A 53 -12.24 1.64 3.28
CA PRO A 53 -10.95 2.31 3.25
C PRO A 53 -9.79 1.42 3.71
N MET A 54 -8.66 1.55 3.03
CA MET A 54 -7.40 0.86 3.37
C MET A 54 -6.52 1.78 4.24
N TYR A 55 -6.81 1.84 5.53
CA TYR A 55 -6.01 2.65 6.45
C TYR A 55 -4.59 2.10 6.63
N SER A 56 -3.64 3.00 6.89
CA SER A 56 -2.30 2.63 7.33
C SER A 56 -2.36 2.00 8.71
N LEU A 57 -1.50 1.00 8.96
CA LEU A 57 -1.28 0.50 10.31
C LEU A 57 -0.70 1.62 11.18
N GLN A 58 -1.21 1.76 12.40
CA GLN A 58 -0.59 2.64 13.38
C GLN A 58 0.82 2.15 13.70
N LYS A 59 1.75 3.10 13.79
CA LYS A 59 3.10 2.84 14.27
C LYS A 59 3.17 3.24 15.73
N VAL A 60 3.83 2.44 16.54
CA VAL A 60 4.15 2.74 17.93
C VAL A 60 5.65 2.59 18.10
N PHE A 61 6.31 3.63 18.55
CA PHE A 61 7.75 3.63 18.81
C PHE A 61 7.97 3.53 20.32
N VAL A 62 8.73 2.50 20.72
CA VAL A 62 9.04 2.27 22.13
C VAL A 62 9.76 3.48 22.73
N GLY A 63 9.18 4.04 23.79
CA GLY A 63 9.71 5.22 24.49
C GLY A 63 9.33 6.59 23.89
N GLU A 64 8.62 6.65 22.75
CA GLU A 64 8.19 7.90 22.12
C GLU A 64 6.66 8.04 22.13
N ASP A 65 5.92 6.94 21.99
CA ASP A 65 4.47 6.89 21.92
C ASP A 65 3.86 6.17 23.13
N GLU A 66 2.56 6.39 23.37
CA GLU A 66 1.81 5.58 24.33
C GLU A 66 1.78 4.12 23.83
N GLU A 67 2.30 3.22 24.63
CA GLU A 67 2.25 1.79 24.31
C GLU A 67 0.79 1.29 24.32
N PRO A 68 0.40 0.42 23.36
CA PRO A 68 -0.91 -0.19 23.38
C PRO A 68 -1.15 -0.94 24.69
N ASN A 69 -2.36 -0.83 25.23
CA ASN A 69 -2.73 -1.62 26.40
C ASN A 69 -2.82 -3.11 26.03
N TRP A 70 -1.75 -3.86 26.26
CA TRP A 70 -1.66 -5.31 26.02
C TRP A 70 -2.52 -6.14 26.97
N GLU A 71 -3.03 -5.55 28.05
CA GLU A 71 -3.93 -6.21 29.01
C GLU A 71 -5.36 -6.32 28.47
N SER A 72 -5.61 -5.88 27.25
CA SER A 72 -6.92 -6.04 26.64
C SER A 72 -7.29 -7.53 26.56
N LYS A 73 -8.51 -7.87 27.00
CA LYS A 73 -9.03 -9.25 26.97
C LYS A 73 -9.27 -9.79 25.56
N GLN A 74 -8.89 -9.04 24.54
CA GLN A 74 -9.03 -9.45 23.13
C GLN A 74 -7.85 -10.35 22.75
N PRO A 75 -8.10 -11.45 22.03
CA PRO A 75 -7.01 -12.29 21.52
C PRO A 75 -6.12 -11.46 20.58
N THR A 76 -4.83 -11.42 20.88
CA THR A 76 -3.83 -10.69 20.08
C THR A 76 -3.05 -11.67 19.25
N ILE A 77 -2.93 -11.36 17.94
CA ILE A 77 -2.10 -12.13 17.01
C ILE A 77 -0.91 -11.27 16.59
N MET A 78 0.28 -11.85 16.68
CA MET A 78 1.50 -11.22 16.20
C MET A 78 1.94 -11.87 14.88
N THR A 79 2.14 -11.07 13.86
CA THR A 79 2.62 -11.50 12.55
C THR A 79 3.77 -10.64 12.08
N ALA A 80 4.60 -11.15 11.16
CA ALA A 80 5.60 -10.33 10.49
C ALA A 80 4.88 -9.25 9.66
N LYS A 81 5.40 -8.01 9.75
CA LYS A 81 4.98 -6.94 8.83
C LYS A 81 5.75 -7.12 7.53
N LEU A 82 5.04 -7.58 6.51
CA LEU A 82 5.61 -7.73 5.17
C LEU A 82 5.83 -6.36 4.53
N ASP A 83 6.84 -6.28 3.68
CA ASP A 83 7.18 -5.08 2.92
C ASP A 83 7.02 -5.37 1.42
N GLY A 84 6.01 -4.75 0.81
CA GLY A 84 5.63 -4.99 -0.57
C GLY A 84 4.63 -3.94 -1.08
N ALA A 85 3.72 -4.37 -1.93
CA ALA A 85 2.65 -3.54 -2.46
C ALA A 85 1.29 -3.98 -1.87
N ALA A 86 0.63 -3.05 -1.18
CA ALA A 86 -0.67 -3.30 -0.58
C ALA A 86 -1.78 -3.37 -1.65
N VAL A 87 -2.63 -4.38 -1.56
CA VAL A 87 -3.75 -4.61 -2.47
C VAL A 87 -5.03 -4.87 -1.70
N SER A 88 -6.16 -4.48 -2.29
CA SER A 88 -7.51 -4.90 -1.86
C SER A 88 -8.11 -5.84 -2.89
N ILE A 89 -8.75 -6.89 -2.41
CA ILE A 89 -9.41 -7.92 -3.22
C ILE A 89 -10.86 -7.95 -2.79
N THR A 90 -11.78 -7.63 -3.71
CA THR A 90 -13.21 -7.54 -3.44
C THR A 90 -13.92 -8.76 -3.98
N TYR A 91 -14.75 -9.37 -3.13
CA TYR A 91 -15.69 -10.42 -3.48
C TYR A 91 -17.12 -9.92 -3.26
N VAL A 92 -18.02 -10.27 -4.18
CA VAL A 92 -19.45 -10.00 -4.08
C VAL A 92 -20.19 -11.34 -4.08
N ASP A 93 -20.94 -11.61 -3.03
CA ASP A 93 -21.64 -12.89 -2.82
C ASP A 93 -20.73 -14.12 -3.01
N GLY A 94 -19.49 -14.00 -2.59
CA GLY A 94 -18.48 -15.05 -2.67
C GLY A 94 -17.73 -15.11 -3.99
N ILE A 95 -18.12 -14.37 -5.02
CA ILE A 95 -17.47 -14.37 -6.33
C ILE A 95 -16.43 -13.25 -6.37
N PHE A 96 -15.21 -13.55 -6.88
CA PHE A 96 -14.17 -12.54 -7.13
C PHE A 96 -14.71 -11.48 -8.10
N HIS A 97 -14.60 -10.23 -7.68
CA HIS A 97 -15.15 -9.11 -8.43
C HIS A 97 -14.07 -8.17 -8.95
N GLN A 98 -13.19 -7.69 -8.08
CA GLN A 98 -12.19 -6.68 -8.42
C GLN A 98 -10.99 -6.74 -7.48
N ALA A 99 -9.82 -6.36 -8.00
CA ALA A 99 -8.64 -6.08 -7.19
C ALA A 99 -8.08 -4.69 -7.51
N LEU A 100 -7.71 -3.95 -6.47
CA LEU A 100 -7.18 -2.58 -6.58
C LEU A 100 -5.86 -2.47 -5.84
N THR A 101 -4.96 -1.61 -6.34
CA THR A 101 -3.84 -1.13 -5.54
C THR A 101 -4.36 -0.30 -4.38
N ARG A 102 -3.58 -0.13 -3.31
CA ARG A 102 -4.00 0.71 -2.18
C ARG A 102 -4.30 2.16 -2.59
N GLY A 103 -3.48 2.74 -3.47
CA GLY A 103 -3.57 4.16 -3.80
C GLY A 103 -3.44 5.04 -2.55
N ASP A 104 -4.32 6.04 -2.42
CA ASP A 104 -4.43 6.93 -1.25
C ASP A 104 -5.20 6.29 -0.06
N GLY A 105 -5.58 5.03 -0.17
CA GLY A 105 -6.38 4.31 0.80
C GLY A 105 -7.89 4.44 0.61
N ARG A 106 -8.36 5.34 -0.24
CA ARG A 106 -9.78 5.49 -0.61
C ARG A 106 -10.04 4.99 -2.03
N ALA A 107 -9.09 5.21 -2.94
CA ALA A 107 -9.17 4.77 -4.32
C ALA A 107 -7.82 4.27 -4.82
N GLY A 108 -7.83 3.24 -5.66
CA GLY A 108 -6.65 2.61 -6.24
C GLY A 108 -6.81 2.30 -7.72
N LEU A 109 -5.73 1.90 -8.35
CA LEU A 109 -5.70 1.44 -9.74
C LEU A 109 -6.27 0.03 -9.85
N ASP A 110 -6.99 -0.26 -10.93
CA ASP A 110 -7.52 -1.60 -11.20
C ASP A 110 -6.39 -2.55 -11.64
N ILE A 111 -6.20 -3.60 -10.87
CA ILE A 111 -5.23 -4.67 -11.12
C ILE A 111 -5.90 -6.04 -11.20
N THR A 112 -7.21 -6.06 -11.45
CA THR A 112 -8.05 -7.26 -11.46
C THR A 112 -7.49 -8.35 -12.35
N ASP A 113 -7.08 -8.01 -13.58
CA ASP A 113 -6.53 -8.97 -14.53
C ASP A 113 -5.20 -9.59 -14.08
N LYS A 114 -4.39 -8.85 -13.34
CA LYS A 114 -3.11 -9.32 -12.81
C LYS A 114 -3.30 -10.23 -11.58
N ILE A 115 -4.32 -10.01 -10.79
CA ILE A 115 -4.56 -10.70 -9.52
C ILE A 115 -5.45 -11.95 -9.68
N LYS A 116 -6.37 -11.97 -10.64
CA LYS A 116 -7.39 -13.04 -10.77
C LYS A 116 -6.83 -14.46 -10.83
N SER A 117 -5.60 -14.65 -11.32
CA SER A 117 -4.95 -15.97 -11.35
C SER A 117 -4.24 -16.36 -10.05
N LEU A 118 -4.08 -15.41 -9.13
CA LEU A 118 -3.34 -15.58 -7.87
C LEU A 118 -4.26 -15.84 -6.67
N VAL A 119 -5.56 -15.61 -6.84
CA VAL A 119 -6.55 -15.72 -5.76
C VAL A 119 -7.69 -16.66 -6.15
N PRO A 120 -8.42 -17.25 -5.19
CA PRO A 120 -9.61 -18.03 -5.49
C PRO A 120 -10.67 -17.23 -6.23
N ASN A 121 -11.26 -17.80 -7.26
CA ASN A 121 -12.40 -17.18 -7.96
C ASN A 121 -13.65 -17.13 -7.08
N GLU A 122 -13.75 -18.02 -6.10
CA GLU A 122 -14.89 -18.13 -5.20
C GLU A 122 -14.41 -18.31 -3.76
N ILE A 123 -15.12 -17.68 -2.83
CA ILE A 123 -14.97 -17.86 -1.38
C ILE A 123 -16.34 -18.13 -0.75
N TRP A 124 -16.37 -18.83 0.36
CA TRP A 124 -17.62 -19.11 1.07
C TRP A 124 -18.05 -17.89 1.90
N SER A 125 -18.71 -16.91 1.25
CA SER A 125 -19.17 -15.68 1.89
C SER A 125 -20.37 -15.09 1.15
N LYS A 126 -21.14 -14.24 1.85
CA LYS A 126 -22.25 -13.45 1.27
C LYS A 126 -21.99 -11.96 1.44
N GLY A 127 -22.62 -11.16 0.57
CA GLY A 127 -22.48 -9.72 0.54
C GLY A 127 -21.08 -9.29 0.03
N VAL A 128 -20.76 -8.03 0.22
CA VAL A 128 -19.45 -7.47 -0.17
C VAL A 128 -18.42 -7.80 0.88
N LYS A 129 -17.30 -8.40 0.46
CA LYS A 129 -16.12 -8.67 1.28
C LYS A 129 -14.91 -8.07 0.61
N GLN A 130 -14.11 -7.34 1.40
CA GLN A 130 -12.81 -6.85 0.99
C GLN A 130 -11.74 -7.56 1.82
N ILE A 131 -10.80 -8.18 1.14
CA ILE A 131 -9.62 -8.79 1.75
C ILE A 131 -8.43 -7.90 1.39
N THR A 132 -7.73 -7.43 2.41
CA THR A 132 -6.51 -6.63 2.24
C THR A 132 -5.31 -7.53 2.39
N GLY A 133 -4.37 -7.43 1.47
CA GLY A 133 -3.14 -8.22 1.45
C GLY A 133 -1.93 -7.42 1.02
N GLU A 134 -0.80 -8.11 0.95
CA GLU A 134 0.49 -7.52 0.54
C GLU A 134 1.10 -8.43 -0.53
N ILE A 135 1.37 -7.88 -1.71
CA ILE A 135 2.16 -8.56 -2.75
C ILE A 135 3.63 -8.33 -2.43
N VAL A 136 4.36 -9.40 -2.25
CA VAL A 136 5.79 -9.35 -1.88
C VAL A 136 6.65 -10.08 -2.88
N ALA A 137 7.88 -9.62 -3.05
CA ALA A 137 8.90 -10.31 -3.82
C ALA A 137 9.95 -10.94 -2.89
N PRO A 138 10.65 -12.01 -3.32
CA PRO A 138 11.75 -12.59 -2.56
C PRO A 138 12.84 -11.56 -2.25
N LYS A 139 13.44 -11.62 -1.05
CA LYS A 139 14.54 -10.73 -0.64
C LYS A 139 15.78 -10.82 -1.52
N SER A 140 15.91 -11.88 -2.32
CA SER A 140 17.00 -12.01 -3.30
C SER A 140 16.88 -11.04 -4.49
N ILE A 141 15.70 -10.44 -4.68
CA ILE A 141 15.49 -9.42 -5.71
C ILE A 141 15.87 -8.05 -5.13
N PRO A 142 16.81 -7.32 -5.75
CA PRO A 142 17.11 -5.96 -5.36
C PRO A 142 15.85 -5.08 -5.43
N ASN A 143 15.64 -4.23 -4.42
CA ASN A 143 14.44 -3.39 -4.31
C ASN A 143 13.14 -4.20 -4.43
N ALA A 144 13.04 -5.30 -3.67
CA ALA A 144 11.92 -6.26 -3.73
C ALA A 144 10.54 -5.59 -3.66
N ARG A 145 10.38 -4.52 -2.85
CA ARG A 145 9.15 -3.74 -2.76
C ARG A 145 8.80 -3.05 -4.09
N ASN A 146 9.78 -2.36 -4.70
CA ASN A 146 9.56 -1.66 -5.97
C ASN A 146 9.29 -2.65 -7.09
N TYR A 147 9.96 -3.81 -7.08
CA TYR A 147 9.69 -4.89 -8.01
C TYR A 147 8.24 -5.40 -7.86
N ALA A 148 7.77 -5.61 -6.63
CA ALA A 148 6.39 -6.03 -6.34
C ALA A 148 5.37 -4.98 -6.83
N SER A 149 5.64 -3.68 -6.59
CA SER A 149 4.78 -2.59 -7.05
C SER A 149 4.76 -2.46 -8.57
N GLY A 150 5.90 -2.62 -9.23
CA GLY A 150 6.01 -2.55 -10.70
C GLY A 150 5.37 -3.74 -11.41
N ALA A 151 5.14 -4.86 -10.72
CA ALA A 151 4.44 -6.02 -11.25
C ALA A 151 2.91 -5.83 -11.26
N LEU A 152 2.38 -4.88 -10.50
CA LEU A 152 0.97 -4.50 -10.40
C LEU A 152 0.61 -3.39 -11.38
#